data_c1d4dda8ab56b7e5ca67ebf1b166a7d6
#
_entry.id   c1d4dda8ab56b7e5ca67ebf1b166a7d6
#
_cell.length_a   1.000
_cell.length_b   1.000
_cell.length_c   1.000
_cell.angle_alpha   90.00
_cell.angle_beta   90.00
_cell.angle_gamma   90.00
#
_symmetry.space_group_name_H-M   'P 1'
#
loop_
_entity.id
_entity.type
_entity.pdbx_description
1 polymer ?
#
loop_
_entity_poly.entity_id
_entity_poly.type
_entity_poly.pdbx_seq_one_letter_code
_entity_poly.pdbx_strand_id
1 'polypeptide(L)'
;PAAVIQAVADIVADYNVIVCPGFQFSGIGTIATDNPDVDFILVDTNPTDSEGNDIECDNIYAMTFKEQEGGFFAGMAAALESESKKVAVVTGIAYPSNVNYQYGFESGVNYANEKYDTGVEIVEIPSYAGVDVTNKNVGGNYVGSFADEATGKVVGKALIDEGCDILFVAAGGSGNGVFTAAKEAGNVKVVGCDVDQYDDGANGSDNIILTSVLKVMSMNVEKQLNAIADGGF
;
A
#
# COMPACT_ATOMS: atom_id res chain seq x y z
N PRO A 1 6.48 -9.92 -12.27
CA PRO A 1 7.84 -9.65 -11.80
C PRO A 1 8.87 -9.71 -12.93
N ALA A 2 8.93 -10.79 -13.76
CA ALA A 2 9.99 -10.97 -14.75
C ALA A 2 10.16 -9.79 -15.73
N ALA A 3 9.08 -9.21 -16.24
CA ALA A 3 9.16 -8.06 -17.15
C ALA A 3 9.74 -6.80 -16.49
N VAL A 4 9.47 -6.60 -15.21
CA VAL A 4 9.96 -5.45 -14.42
C VAL A 4 11.46 -5.61 -14.15
N ILE A 5 11.91 -6.82 -13.78
CA ILE A 5 13.32 -7.13 -13.58
C ILE A 5 14.09 -6.99 -14.90
N GLN A 6 13.52 -7.46 -16.02
CA GLN A 6 14.13 -7.27 -17.34
C GLN A 6 14.29 -5.79 -17.71
N ALA A 7 13.30 -4.96 -17.38
CA ALA A 7 13.40 -3.52 -17.63
C ALA A 7 14.56 -2.87 -16.85
N VAL A 8 14.84 -3.31 -15.63
CA VAL A 8 16.03 -2.86 -14.88
C VAL A 8 17.31 -3.33 -15.56
N ALA A 9 17.37 -4.59 -15.99
CA ALA A 9 18.55 -5.13 -16.70
C ALA A 9 18.84 -4.38 -18.01
N ASP A 10 17.79 -3.94 -18.72
CA ASP A 10 17.93 -3.24 -19.99
C ASP A 10 18.53 -1.83 -19.84
N ILE A 11 18.38 -1.20 -18.66
CA ILE A 11 18.84 0.19 -18.44
C ILE A 11 20.03 0.29 -17.50
N VAL A 12 20.44 -0.78 -16.82
CA VAL A 12 21.43 -0.73 -15.72
C VAL A 12 22.77 -0.12 -16.15
N ALA A 13 23.18 -0.32 -17.41
CA ALA A 13 24.44 0.23 -17.93
C ALA A 13 24.38 1.75 -18.21
N ASP A 14 23.20 2.35 -18.22
CA ASP A 14 23.00 3.75 -18.61
C ASP A 14 22.87 4.69 -17.39
N TYR A 15 22.79 4.15 -16.18
CA TYR A 15 22.54 4.94 -14.96
C TYR A 15 23.47 4.56 -13.82
N ASN A 16 23.80 5.53 -12.97
CA ASN A 16 24.62 5.32 -11.77
C ASN A 16 23.77 4.94 -10.57
N VAL A 17 22.49 5.35 -10.56
CA VAL A 17 21.53 5.05 -9.49
C VAL A 17 20.19 4.67 -10.11
N ILE A 18 19.57 3.61 -9.60
CA ILE A 18 18.24 3.16 -10.03
C ILE A 18 17.33 3.05 -8.81
N VAL A 19 16.20 3.76 -8.85
CA VAL A 19 15.16 3.65 -7.80
C VAL A 19 14.10 2.65 -8.25
N CYS A 20 13.86 1.64 -7.42
CA CYS A 20 12.97 0.52 -7.69
C CYS A 20 11.82 0.49 -6.68
N PRO A 21 10.67 1.13 -6.97
CA PRO A 21 9.57 1.23 -6.03
C PRO A 21 8.62 0.03 -6.10
N GLY A 22 8.58 -0.74 -5.00
CA GLY A 22 7.62 -1.81 -4.78
C GLY A 22 8.17 -3.22 -4.83
N PHE A 23 7.42 -4.14 -4.25
CA PHE A 23 7.79 -5.56 -4.09
C PHE A 23 8.13 -6.26 -5.42
N GLN A 24 7.53 -5.84 -6.54
CA GLN A 24 7.79 -6.43 -7.86
C GLN A 24 9.26 -6.32 -8.30
N PHE A 25 10.04 -5.44 -7.66
CA PHE A 25 11.47 -5.27 -7.90
C PHE A 25 12.37 -6.12 -6.99
N SER A 26 11.82 -6.92 -6.07
CA SER A 26 12.63 -7.71 -5.12
C SER A 26 13.74 -8.52 -5.79
N GLY A 27 13.49 -9.13 -6.95
CA GLY A 27 14.43 -9.98 -7.68
C GLY A 27 15.61 -9.25 -8.37
N ILE A 28 15.89 -7.98 -8.06
CA ILE A 28 17.02 -7.25 -8.66
C ILE A 28 18.38 -7.62 -8.05
N GLY A 29 18.41 -8.42 -6.98
CA GLY A 29 19.65 -8.72 -6.25
C GLY A 29 20.75 -9.29 -7.14
N THR A 30 20.43 -10.18 -8.09
CA THR A 30 21.41 -10.70 -9.06
C THR A 30 21.94 -9.60 -9.96
N ILE A 31 21.07 -8.71 -10.47
CA ILE A 31 21.47 -7.57 -11.33
C ILE A 31 22.41 -6.64 -10.55
N ALA A 32 22.10 -6.34 -9.29
CA ALA A 32 22.94 -5.48 -8.46
C ALA A 32 24.32 -6.10 -8.21
N THR A 33 24.38 -7.40 -7.93
CA THR A 33 25.65 -8.13 -7.75
C THR A 33 26.52 -8.10 -9.02
N ASP A 34 25.91 -8.23 -10.18
CA ASP A 34 26.60 -8.20 -11.48
C ASP A 34 27.01 -6.77 -11.91
N ASN A 35 26.48 -5.73 -11.26
CA ASN A 35 26.74 -4.32 -11.58
C ASN A 35 27.14 -3.54 -10.32
N PRO A 36 28.31 -3.81 -9.72
CA PRO A 36 28.73 -3.24 -8.43
C PRO A 36 28.98 -1.72 -8.46
N ASP A 37 29.10 -1.12 -9.64
CA ASP A 37 29.30 0.32 -9.82
C ASP A 37 27.97 1.10 -9.96
N VAL A 38 26.81 0.42 -9.85
CA VAL A 38 25.48 1.01 -9.89
C VAL A 38 24.81 0.84 -8.54
N ASP A 39 24.31 1.92 -7.96
CA ASP A 39 23.57 1.90 -6.71
C ASP A 39 22.06 1.72 -6.94
N PHE A 40 21.41 1.00 -6.04
CA PHE A 40 19.99 0.76 -6.12
C PHE A 40 19.28 1.20 -4.83
N ILE A 41 18.15 1.89 -4.97
CA ILE A 41 17.25 2.19 -3.87
C ILE A 41 15.98 1.35 -4.08
N LEU A 42 15.84 0.30 -3.28
CA LEU A 42 14.71 -0.61 -3.34
C LEU A 42 13.67 -0.23 -2.27
N VAL A 43 12.43 0.01 -2.69
CA VAL A 43 11.36 0.46 -1.79
C VAL A 43 10.37 -0.68 -1.57
N ASP A 44 9.91 -0.85 -0.32
CA ASP A 44 8.89 -1.81 0.14
C ASP A 44 9.30 -3.29 0.10
N THR A 45 10.56 -3.61 -0.11
CA THR A 45 11.02 -5.00 -0.09
C THR A 45 12.52 -5.08 0.14
N ASN A 46 12.98 -6.26 0.55
CA ASN A 46 14.39 -6.64 0.54
C ASN A 46 14.75 -7.29 -0.80
N PRO A 47 16.03 -7.25 -1.20
CA PRO A 47 16.47 -7.88 -2.44
C PRO A 47 16.47 -9.41 -2.33
N THR A 48 16.09 -10.05 -3.43
CA THR A 48 16.20 -11.49 -3.61
C THR A 48 17.01 -11.83 -4.85
N ASP A 49 17.54 -13.05 -4.89
CA ASP A 49 18.14 -13.62 -6.09
C ASP A 49 17.06 -14.03 -7.14
N SER A 50 17.50 -14.62 -8.25
CA SER A 50 16.60 -15.10 -9.31
C SER A 50 15.73 -16.30 -8.90
N GLU A 51 16.07 -16.98 -7.79
CA GLU A 51 15.31 -18.09 -7.24
C GLU A 51 14.34 -17.64 -6.13
N GLY A 52 14.39 -16.35 -5.73
CA GLY A 52 13.56 -15.77 -4.68
C GLY A 52 14.12 -15.92 -3.27
N ASN A 53 15.41 -16.29 -3.11
CA ASN A 53 16.05 -16.31 -1.82
C ASN A 53 16.59 -14.93 -1.46
N ASP A 54 16.52 -14.57 -0.18
CA ASP A 54 17.10 -13.32 0.30
C ASP A 54 18.60 -13.25 0.01
N ILE A 55 19.06 -12.09 -0.44
CA ILE A 55 20.47 -11.83 -0.76
C ILE A 55 20.90 -10.48 -0.19
N GLU A 56 22.13 -10.40 0.31
CA GLU A 56 22.74 -9.13 0.73
C GLU A 56 23.56 -8.57 -0.43
N CYS A 57 23.35 -7.28 -0.74
CA CYS A 57 24.08 -6.55 -1.78
C CYS A 57 24.57 -5.23 -1.20
N ASP A 58 25.88 -4.96 -1.29
CA ASP A 58 26.49 -3.76 -0.75
C ASP A 58 26.04 -2.47 -1.46
N ASN A 59 25.52 -2.59 -2.68
CA ASN A 59 25.04 -1.51 -3.53
C ASN A 59 23.49 -1.42 -3.60
N ILE A 60 22.77 -2.04 -2.66
CA ILE A 60 21.32 -1.89 -2.51
C ILE A 60 20.98 -1.28 -1.15
N TYR A 61 20.30 -0.13 -1.16
CA TYR A 61 19.58 0.36 0.01
C TYR A 61 18.14 -0.14 -0.04
N ALA A 62 17.79 -1.08 0.82
CA ALA A 62 16.44 -1.61 0.96
C ALA A 62 15.66 -0.78 1.98
N MET A 63 14.59 -0.13 1.53
CA MET A 63 13.72 0.74 2.33
C MET A 63 12.41 0.02 2.62
N THR A 64 12.21 -0.37 3.87
CA THR A 64 10.96 -0.97 4.36
C THR A 64 10.31 -0.06 5.39
N PHE A 65 8.99 -0.17 5.53
CA PHE A 65 8.19 0.64 6.43
C PHE A 65 7.38 -0.25 7.38
N LYS A 66 6.83 0.38 8.42
CA LYS A 66 5.96 -0.30 9.40
C LYS A 66 4.48 -0.04 9.05
N GLU A 67 4.04 -0.52 7.90
CA GLU A 67 2.69 -0.31 7.40
C GLU A 67 1.62 -0.78 8.39
N GLN A 68 1.91 -1.83 9.16
CA GLN A 68 1.02 -2.31 10.21
C GLN A 68 0.75 -1.28 11.31
N GLU A 69 1.72 -0.38 11.61
CA GLU A 69 1.49 0.69 12.59
C GLU A 69 0.56 1.76 12.01
N GLY A 70 0.78 2.18 10.76
CA GLY A 70 -0.10 3.12 10.07
C GLY A 70 -1.51 2.56 9.87
N GLY A 71 -1.60 1.30 9.45
CA GLY A 71 -2.86 0.57 9.34
C GLY A 71 -3.61 0.49 10.67
N PHE A 72 -2.91 0.22 11.78
CA PHE A 72 -3.51 0.18 13.11
C PHE A 72 -4.18 1.51 13.48
N PHE A 73 -3.52 2.63 13.28
CA PHE A 73 -4.12 3.94 13.56
C PHE A 73 -5.27 4.28 12.61
N ALA A 74 -5.20 3.86 11.33
CA ALA A 74 -6.30 3.97 10.39
C ALA A 74 -7.53 3.18 10.86
N GLY A 75 -7.32 1.95 11.34
CA GLY A 75 -8.38 1.09 11.88
C GLY A 75 -9.01 1.68 13.14
N MET A 76 -8.20 2.21 14.06
CA MET A 76 -8.71 2.90 15.23
C MET A 76 -9.56 4.12 14.85
N ALA A 77 -9.06 4.98 13.95
CA ALA A 77 -9.80 6.16 13.52
C ALA A 77 -11.13 5.77 12.86
N ALA A 78 -11.11 4.78 11.97
CA ALA A 78 -12.31 4.27 11.32
C ALA A 78 -13.33 3.73 12.35
N ALA A 79 -12.88 2.95 13.33
CA ALA A 79 -13.78 2.37 14.33
C ALA A 79 -14.39 3.42 15.28
N LEU A 80 -13.65 4.47 15.62
CA LEU A 80 -14.13 5.54 16.49
C LEU A 80 -15.13 6.46 15.79
N GLU A 81 -14.97 6.69 14.49
CA GLU A 81 -15.76 7.64 13.70
C GLU A 81 -16.91 6.98 12.92
N SER A 82 -16.93 5.64 12.78
CA SER A 82 -17.99 4.95 12.05
C SER A 82 -19.35 5.06 12.75
N GLU A 83 -20.34 5.57 12.01
CA GLU A 83 -21.74 5.65 12.43
C GLU A 83 -22.50 4.36 12.09
N SER A 84 -22.24 3.75 10.92
CA SER A 84 -22.88 2.50 10.49
C SER A 84 -22.38 1.28 11.24
N LYS A 85 -21.24 1.39 11.93
CA LYS A 85 -20.51 0.30 12.58
C LYS A 85 -19.99 -0.76 11.61
N LYS A 86 -19.78 -0.36 10.37
CA LYS A 86 -19.18 -1.20 9.32
C LYS A 86 -18.08 -0.43 8.60
N VAL A 87 -16.89 -1.01 8.63
CA VAL A 87 -15.71 -0.44 7.97
C VAL A 87 -15.00 -1.50 7.15
N ALA A 88 -14.16 -1.08 6.20
CA ALA A 88 -13.37 -2.00 5.43
C ALA A 88 -12.01 -1.42 5.03
N VAL A 89 -11.07 -2.29 4.70
CA VAL A 89 -9.82 -1.95 4.03
C VAL A 89 -9.86 -2.44 2.59
N VAL A 90 -9.41 -1.59 1.67
CA VAL A 90 -9.26 -1.90 0.24
C VAL A 90 -7.81 -1.72 -0.14
N THR A 91 -7.20 -2.76 -0.69
CA THR A 91 -5.80 -2.75 -1.11
C THR A 91 -5.64 -3.13 -2.57
N GLY A 92 -4.45 -2.90 -3.15
CA GLY A 92 -4.17 -3.22 -4.54
C GLY A 92 -3.92 -4.71 -4.76
N ILE A 93 -2.69 -5.15 -4.52
CA ILE A 93 -2.25 -6.55 -4.63
C ILE A 93 -1.75 -6.99 -3.25
N ALA A 94 -1.93 -8.27 -2.91
CA ALA A 94 -1.52 -8.80 -1.60
C ALA A 94 0.01 -8.99 -1.48
N TYR A 95 0.76 -7.92 -1.75
CA TYR A 95 2.18 -7.83 -1.45
C TYR A 95 2.40 -7.62 0.06
N PRO A 96 3.56 -7.94 0.62
CA PRO A 96 3.80 -7.87 2.06
C PRO A 96 3.39 -6.55 2.71
N SER A 97 3.70 -5.41 2.10
CA SER A 97 3.32 -4.08 2.59
C SER A 97 1.80 -3.89 2.67
N ASN A 98 1.05 -4.39 1.67
CA ASN A 98 -0.41 -4.31 1.64
C ASN A 98 -1.07 -5.24 2.67
N VAL A 99 -0.52 -6.44 2.85
CA VAL A 99 -0.97 -7.37 3.90
C VAL A 99 -0.71 -6.78 5.29
N ASN A 100 0.43 -6.08 5.48
CA ASN A 100 0.72 -5.37 6.72
C ASN A 100 -0.29 -4.25 6.99
N TYR A 101 -0.66 -3.45 5.98
CA TYR A 101 -1.73 -2.45 6.11
C TYR A 101 -3.07 -3.08 6.51
N GLN A 102 -3.47 -4.17 5.85
CA GLN A 102 -4.70 -4.89 6.16
C GLN A 102 -4.71 -5.35 7.61
N TYR A 103 -3.73 -6.14 8.03
CA TYR A 103 -3.68 -6.70 9.38
C TYR A 103 -3.53 -5.62 10.46
N GLY A 104 -2.81 -4.54 10.14
CA GLY A 104 -2.76 -3.36 10.99
C GLY A 104 -4.14 -2.76 11.20
N PHE A 105 -4.87 -2.49 10.11
CA PHE A 105 -6.23 -1.94 10.15
C PHE A 105 -7.18 -2.81 10.96
N GLU A 106 -7.22 -4.11 10.66
CA GLU A 106 -8.05 -5.08 11.40
C GLU A 106 -7.72 -5.09 12.90
N SER A 107 -6.42 -5.07 13.23
CA SER A 107 -5.96 -5.00 14.62
C SER A 107 -6.38 -3.70 15.31
N GLY A 108 -6.34 -2.57 14.60
CA GLY A 108 -6.77 -1.26 15.10
C GLY A 108 -8.27 -1.21 15.38
N VAL A 109 -9.10 -1.75 14.48
CA VAL A 109 -10.56 -1.87 14.69
C VAL A 109 -10.85 -2.77 15.89
N ASN A 110 -10.21 -3.94 15.98
CA ASN A 110 -10.40 -4.87 17.08
C ASN A 110 -9.96 -4.27 18.41
N TYR A 111 -8.85 -3.52 18.45
CA TYR A 111 -8.42 -2.79 19.64
C TYR A 111 -9.43 -1.73 20.07
N ALA A 112 -9.98 -0.97 19.11
CA ALA A 112 -11.00 0.02 19.42
C ALA A 112 -12.29 -0.63 19.95
N ASN A 113 -12.70 -1.77 19.40
CA ASN A 113 -13.83 -2.55 19.89
C ASN A 113 -13.62 -2.98 21.35
N GLU A 114 -12.43 -3.51 21.66
CA GLU A 114 -12.10 -3.97 23.02
C GLU A 114 -11.97 -2.81 24.00
N LYS A 115 -11.29 -1.73 23.61
CA LYS A 115 -10.91 -0.65 24.52
C LYS A 115 -11.99 0.39 24.73
N TYR A 116 -12.80 0.65 23.69
CA TYR A 116 -13.77 1.74 23.65
C TYR A 116 -15.22 1.27 23.40
N ASP A 117 -15.44 -0.05 23.31
CA ASP A 117 -16.76 -0.67 23.10
C ASP A 117 -17.45 -0.13 21.82
N THR A 118 -16.68 0.04 20.74
CA THR A 118 -17.19 0.63 19.49
C THR A 118 -18.14 -0.28 18.74
N GLY A 119 -17.98 -1.61 18.84
CA GLY A 119 -18.86 -2.61 18.23
C GLY A 119 -18.83 -2.60 16.70
N VAL A 120 -17.69 -2.22 16.08
CA VAL A 120 -17.55 -2.08 14.64
C VAL A 120 -17.18 -3.42 13.98
N GLU A 121 -17.88 -3.74 12.91
CA GLU A 121 -17.62 -4.90 12.04
C GLU A 121 -16.62 -4.52 10.95
N ILE A 122 -15.66 -5.41 10.66
CA ILE A 122 -14.78 -5.33 9.50
C ILE A 122 -15.44 -6.14 8.38
N VAL A 123 -15.76 -5.48 7.27
CA VAL A 123 -16.42 -6.13 6.14
C VAL A 123 -15.40 -6.66 5.15
N GLU A 124 -15.48 -7.95 4.87
CA GLU A 124 -14.71 -8.62 3.81
C GLU A 124 -15.66 -9.29 2.82
N ILE A 125 -15.42 -9.06 1.53
CA ILE A 125 -16.18 -9.69 0.46
C ILE A 125 -15.35 -10.85 -0.10
N PRO A 126 -15.79 -12.11 0.07
CA PRO A 126 -15.00 -13.30 -0.28
C PRO A 126 -14.47 -13.33 -1.73
N SER A 127 -15.17 -12.72 -2.67
CA SER A 127 -14.74 -12.65 -4.08
C SER A 127 -13.54 -11.71 -4.31
N TYR A 128 -13.22 -10.88 -3.33
CA TYR A 128 -12.08 -9.95 -3.36
C TYR A 128 -10.97 -10.35 -2.38
N ALA A 129 -11.08 -11.53 -1.75
CA ALA A 129 -10.04 -12.01 -0.85
C ALA A 129 -8.68 -12.10 -1.54
N GLY A 130 -7.64 -11.59 -0.85
CA GLY A 130 -6.27 -11.59 -1.37
C GLY A 130 -5.60 -12.95 -1.27
N VAL A 131 -4.70 -13.20 -2.21
CA VAL A 131 -3.75 -14.29 -2.15
C VAL A 131 -2.35 -13.69 -2.16
N ASP A 132 -1.59 -13.94 -1.11
CA ASP A 132 -0.26 -13.37 -0.93
C ASP A 132 0.80 -14.03 -1.85
N VAL A 133 2.01 -13.53 -1.78
CA VAL A 133 3.14 -14.02 -2.59
C VAL A 133 3.55 -15.45 -2.27
N THR A 134 3.07 -16.03 -1.16
CA THR A 134 3.27 -17.44 -0.77
C THR A 134 2.08 -18.34 -1.16
N ASN A 135 1.12 -17.81 -1.93
CA ASN A 135 -0.13 -18.45 -2.31
C ASN A 135 -1.08 -18.75 -1.13
N LYS A 136 -0.96 -18.01 -0.03
CA LYS A 136 -1.87 -18.11 1.10
C LYS A 136 -3.02 -17.11 0.92
N ASN A 137 -4.26 -17.56 1.17
CA ASN A 137 -5.40 -16.66 1.28
C ASN A 137 -5.25 -15.83 2.56
N VAL A 138 -5.28 -14.51 2.43
CA VAL A 138 -5.12 -13.55 3.52
C VAL A 138 -6.40 -12.78 3.86
N GLY A 139 -7.53 -13.11 3.20
CA GLY A 139 -8.79 -12.37 3.38
C GLY A 139 -8.70 -10.96 2.80
N GLY A 140 -9.34 -10.00 3.46
CA GLY A 140 -9.35 -8.59 3.05
C GLY A 140 -10.12 -8.33 1.75
N ASN A 141 -9.96 -7.12 1.20
CA ASN A 141 -10.56 -6.75 -0.08
C ASN A 141 -9.46 -6.21 -1.02
N TYR A 142 -9.12 -6.97 -2.04
CA TYR A 142 -8.06 -6.67 -2.98
C TYR A 142 -8.59 -6.42 -4.38
N VAL A 143 -8.15 -5.32 -5.00
CA VAL A 143 -8.50 -4.97 -6.39
C VAL A 143 -7.80 -5.91 -7.39
N GLY A 144 -6.63 -6.45 -7.02
CA GLY A 144 -5.79 -7.27 -7.90
C GLY A 144 -4.85 -6.43 -8.80
N SER A 145 -4.86 -5.11 -8.66
CA SER A 145 -4.06 -4.16 -9.43
C SER A 145 -3.82 -2.88 -8.63
N PHE A 146 -2.76 -2.14 -8.96
CA PHE A 146 -2.54 -0.77 -8.50
C PHE A 146 -2.92 0.29 -9.55
N ALA A 147 -3.43 -0.12 -10.72
CA ALA A 147 -3.71 0.78 -11.85
C ALA A 147 -5.07 0.50 -12.53
N ASP A 148 -6.01 -0.14 -11.83
CA ASP A 148 -7.35 -0.45 -12.33
C ASP A 148 -8.42 0.28 -11.51
N GLU A 149 -8.68 1.53 -11.88
CA GLU A 149 -9.69 2.38 -11.25
C GLU A 149 -11.10 1.80 -11.41
N ALA A 150 -11.38 1.16 -12.56
CA ALA A 150 -12.71 0.62 -12.82
C ALA A 150 -13.05 -0.50 -11.83
N THR A 151 -12.14 -1.45 -11.62
CA THR A 151 -12.28 -2.50 -10.61
C THR A 151 -12.27 -1.92 -9.20
N GLY A 152 -11.41 -0.92 -8.92
CA GLY A 152 -11.40 -0.19 -7.65
C GLY A 152 -12.77 0.40 -7.30
N LYS A 153 -13.44 1.03 -8.28
CA LYS A 153 -14.81 1.56 -8.11
C LYS A 153 -15.82 0.45 -7.81
N VAL A 154 -15.72 -0.71 -8.49
CA VAL A 154 -16.62 -1.85 -8.25
C VAL A 154 -16.45 -2.38 -6.83
N VAL A 155 -15.22 -2.56 -6.36
CA VAL A 155 -14.92 -3.02 -4.98
C VAL A 155 -15.44 -2.01 -3.96
N GLY A 156 -15.13 -0.72 -4.15
CA GLY A 156 -15.62 0.34 -3.26
C GLY A 156 -17.14 0.38 -3.17
N LYS A 157 -17.81 0.32 -4.33
CA LYS A 157 -19.28 0.28 -4.36
C LYS A 157 -19.84 -0.95 -3.65
N ALA A 158 -19.26 -2.12 -3.85
CA ALA A 158 -19.74 -3.35 -3.20
C ALA A 158 -19.66 -3.24 -1.67
N LEU A 159 -18.57 -2.69 -1.11
CA LEU A 159 -18.43 -2.46 0.32
C LEU A 159 -19.41 -1.41 0.87
N ILE A 160 -19.68 -0.37 0.10
CA ILE A 160 -20.68 0.65 0.45
C ILE A 160 -22.09 0.03 0.44
N ASP A 161 -22.40 -0.82 -0.53
CA ASP A 161 -23.68 -1.55 -0.60
C ASP A 161 -23.86 -2.55 0.57
N GLU A 162 -22.75 -3.07 1.14
CA GLU A 162 -22.75 -3.84 2.41
C GLU A 162 -22.92 -2.97 3.66
N GLY A 163 -22.94 -1.65 3.51
CA GLY A 163 -23.19 -0.70 4.58
C GLY A 163 -21.94 -0.10 5.22
N CYS A 164 -20.76 -0.24 4.63
CA CYS A 164 -19.57 0.43 5.10
C CYS A 164 -19.70 1.94 4.93
N ASP A 165 -19.37 2.71 5.97
CA ASP A 165 -19.32 4.18 5.95
C ASP A 165 -17.89 4.75 6.03
N ILE A 166 -16.90 3.91 6.34
CA ILE A 166 -15.49 4.29 6.29
C ILE A 166 -14.65 3.20 5.60
N LEU A 167 -13.86 3.60 4.61
CA LEU A 167 -12.95 2.74 3.86
C LEU A 167 -11.51 3.22 4.01
N PHE A 168 -10.60 2.35 4.46
CA PHE A 168 -9.17 2.60 4.35
C PHE A 168 -8.67 2.11 2.98
N VAL A 169 -8.03 2.97 2.20
CA VAL A 169 -7.69 2.70 0.80
C VAL A 169 -6.19 2.76 0.57
N ALA A 170 -5.55 1.60 0.44
CA ALA A 170 -4.13 1.43 0.16
C ALA A 170 -3.93 0.69 -1.19
N ALA A 171 -4.49 1.26 -2.27
CA ALA A 171 -4.63 0.59 -3.58
C ALA A 171 -3.97 1.35 -4.75
N GLY A 172 -3.11 2.33 -4.46
CA GLY A 172 -2.47 3.14 -5.51
C GLY A 172 -3.51 3.80 -6.42
N GLY A 173 -3.26 3.85 -7.73
CA GLY A 173 -4.20 4.40 -8.72
C GLY A 173 -5.56 3.72 -8.75
N SER A 174 -5.64 2.42 -8.43
CA SER A 174 -6.94 1.73 -8.29
C SER A 174 -7.80 2.34 -7.18
N GLY A 175 -7.18 2.96 -6.17
CA GLY A 175 -7.85 3.67 -5.08
C GLY A 175 -8.69 4.86 -5.54
N ASN A 176 -8.34 5.51 -6.66
CA ASN A 176 -9.14 6.60 -7.23
C ASN A 176 -10.56 6.14 -7.59
N GLY A 177 -10.70 4.88 -7.99
CA GLY A 177 -12.00 4.27 -8.22
C GLY A 177 -12.82 4.15 -6.93
N VAL A 178 -12.21 3.74 -5.82
CA VAL A 178 -12.86 3.67 -4.50
C VAL A 178 -13.28 5.07 -4.05
N PHE A 179 -12.41 6.09 -4.23
CA PHE A 179 -12.75 7.48 -3.93
C PHE A 179 -13.95 7.95 -4.74
N THR A 180 -14.01 7.59 -6.02
CA THR A 180 -15.15 7.88 -6.89
C THR A 180 -16.45 7.27 -6.34
N ALA A 181 -16.42 6.01 -5.92
CA ALA A 181 -17.59 5.35 -5.31
C ALA A 181 -18.02 6.05 -4.01
N ALA A 182 -17.08 6.43 -3.15
CA ALA A 182 -17.35 7.15 -1.90
C ALA A 182 -17.96 8.53 -2.15
N LYS A 183 -17.42 9.29 -3.14
CA LYS A 183 -17.98 10.60 -3.54
C LYS A 183 -19.41 10.48 -4.06
N GLU A 184 -19.69 9.47 -4.88
CA GLU A 184 -21.04 9.23 -5.42
C GLU A 184 -22.03 8.82 -4.33
N ALA A 185 -21.61 8.10 -3.31
CA ALA A 185 -22.43 7.73 -2.17
C ALA A 185 -22.78 8.93 -1.27
N GLY A 186 -21.83 9.88 -1.10
CA GLY A 186 -22.03 11.15 -0.40
C GLY A 186 -22.00 11.10 1.13
N ASN A 187 -22.07 9.89 1.72
CA ASN A 187 -22.06 9.68 3.17
C ASN A 187 -20.95 8.72 3.63
N VAL A 188 -19.98 8.47 2.78
CA VAL A 188 -18.85 7.57 3.05
C VAL A 188 -17.57 8.38 3.17
N LYS A 189 -16.78 8.07 4.20
CA LYS A 189 -15.45 8.65 4.41
C LYS A 189 -14.36 7.66 3.99
N VAL A 190 -13.20 8.22 3.67
CA VAL A 190 -12.03 7.46 3.27
C VAL A 190 -10.83 7.83 4.14
N VAL A 191 -10.06 6.84 4.56
CA VAL A 191 -8.71 7.04 5.04
C VAL A 191 -7.77 6.83 3.85
N GLY A 192 -7.03 7.88 3.48
CA GLY A 192 -6.06 7.86 2.39
C GLY A 192 -4.76 7.16 2.78
N CYS A 193 -3.86 6.96 1.81
CA CYS A 193 -2.60 6.25 2.01
C CYS A 193 -1.44 6.90 1.25
N ASP A 194 -0.22 6.67 1.74
CA ASP A 194 1.07 7.08 1.23
C ASP A 194 1.35 8.58 1.35
N VAL A 195 0.45 9.42 0.88
CA VAL A 195 0.53 10.89 0.93
C VAL A 195 -0.73 11.48 1.56
N ASP A 196 -0.70 12.77 1.91
CA ASP A 196 -1.91 13.48 2.29
C ASP A 196 -2.83 13.60 1.05
N GLN A 197 -3.95 12.89 1.10
CA GLN A 197 -4.94 12.84 0.01
C GLN A 197 -6.14 13.74 0.26
N TYR A 198 -5.99 14.75 1.12
CA TYR A 198 -7.09 15.66 1.44
C TYR A 198 -7.69 16.30 0.19
N ASP A 199 -6.84 16.80 -0.73
CA ASP A 199 -7.29 17.45 -1.96
C ASP A 199 -7.97 16.47 -2.93
N ASP A 200 -7.53 15.20 -2.93
CA ASP A 200 -8.15 14.14 -3.74
C ASP A 200 -9.58 13.82 -3.27
N GLY A 201 -9.87 14.11 -2.01
CA GLY A 201 -11.17 13.87 -1.39
C GLY A 201 -12.24 14.92 -1.65
N ALA A 202 -11.92 16.03 -2.29
CA ALA A 202 -12.87 17.12 -2.53
C ALA A 202 -14.13 16.65 -3.29
N ASN A 203 -15.32 16.98 -2.76
CA ASN A 203 -16.63 16.61 -3.32
C ASN A 203 -17.64 17.76 -3.16
N GLY A 204 -17.57 18.72 -4.06
CA GLY A 204 -18.35 19.98 -3.96
C GLY A 204 -17.90 20.83 -2.78
N SER A 205 -18.80 21.07 -1.82
CA SER A 205 -18.50 21.78 -0.56
C SER A 205 -17.95 20.84 0.53
N ASP A 206 -17.99 19.52 0.31
CA ASP A 206 -17.62 18.51 1.26
C ASP A 206 -16.28 17.87 0.90
N ASN A 207 -15.74 17.06 1.82
CA ASN A 207 -14.56 16.26 1.58
C ASN A 207 -14.77 14.86 2.17
N ILE A 208 -14.44 13.83 1.39
CA ILE A 208 -14.59 12.44 1.82
C ILE A 208 -13.43 11.96 2.70
N ILE A 209 -12.29 12.67 2.74
CA ILE A 209 -11.12 12.24 3.51
C ILE A 209 -11.34 12.49 5.00
N LEU A 210 -11.27 11.42 5.78
CA LEU A 210 -11.21 11.45 7.23
C LEU A 210 -9.80 11.81 7.71
N THR A 211 -8.81 11.10 7.21
CA THR A 211 -7.38 11.31 7.45
C THR A 211 -6.57 10.55 6.38
N SER A 212 -5.23 10.64 6.41
CA SER A 212 -4.36 9.87 5.53
C SER A 212 -3.21 9.22 6.32
N VAL A 213 -2.88 7.97 5.99
CA VAL A 213 -1.69 7.29 6.50
C VAL A 213 -0.51 7.70 5.63
N LEU A 214 0.45 8.41 6.20
CA LEU A 214 1.61 8.90 5.47
C LEU A 214 2.72 7.83 5.43
N LYS A 215 3.23 7.56 4.24
CA LYS A 215 4.41 6.73 3.98
C LYS A 215 5.47 7.59 3.34
N VAL A 216 6.46 8.02 4.11
CA VAL A 216 7.39 9.11 3.75
C VAL A 216 8.50 8.57 2.82
N MET A 217 8.12 8.03 1.66
CA MET A 217 9.04 7.42 0.69
C MET A 217 9.93 8.44 0.00
N SER A 218 9.37 9.52 -0.52
CA SER A 218 10.10 10.54 -1.30
C SER A 218 11.23 11.18 -0.52
N MET A 219 10.98 11.59 0.73
CA MET A 219 12.01 12.18 1.60
C MET A 219 13.14 11.18 1.91
N ASN A 220 12.80 9.90 2.12
CA ASN A 220 13.81 8.88 2.37
C ASN A 220 14.64 8.58 1.10
N VAL A 221 14.01 8.54 -0.07
CA VAL A 221 14.72 8.40 -1.36
C VAL A 221 15.65 9.59 -1.57
N GLU A 222 15.18 10.83 -1.38
CA GLU A 222 16.00 12.05 -1.47
C GLU A 222 17.21 11.98 -0.54
N LYS A 223 17.01 11.55 0.71
CA LYS A 223 18.08 11.37 1.68
C LYS A 223 19.15 10.39 1.20
N GLN A 224 18.74 9.26 0.62
CA GLN A 224 19.67 8.26 0.09
C GLN A 224 20.39 8.76 -1.17
N LEU A 225 19.70 9.44 -2.08
CA LEU A 225 20.32 10.05 -3.27
C LEU A 225 21.40 11.08 -2.86
N ASN A 226 21.14 11.90 -1.83
CA ASN A 226 22.15 12.82 -1.30
C ASN A 226 23.33 12.08 -0.67
N ALA A 227 23.08 11.00 0.09
CA ALA A 227 24.16 10.19 0.66
C ALA A 227 25.05 9.57 -0.44
N ILE A 228 24.47 9.03 -1.50
CA ILE A 228 25.20 8.50 -2.65
C ILE A 228 26.04 9.61 -3.31
N ALA A 229 25.46 10.79 -3.52
CA ALA A 229 26.16 11.94 -4.13
C ALA A 229 27.36 12.42 -3.28
N ASP A 230 27.28 12.26 -1.97
CA ASP A 230 28.37 12.60 -1.02
C ASP A 230 29.39 11.45 -0.85
N GLY A 231 29.25 10.36 -1.58
CA GLY A 231 30.15 9.19 -1.58
C GLY A 231 29.90 8.22 -0.42
N GLY A 232 28.73 8.27 0.21
CA GLY A 232 28.24 7.33 1.21
C GLY A 232 27.02 6.54 0.69
N PHE A 233 26.82 5.32 1.24
CA PHE A 233 25.65 4.51 0.91
C PHE A 233 25.05 3.94 2.19
#